data_8af8a59189467edf190993be63869e59
#
_entry.id   8af8a59189467edf190993be63869e59
#
_cell.length_a   1.000
_cell.length_b   1.000
_cell.length_c   1.000
_cell.angle_alpha   90.00
_cell.angle_beta   90.00
_cell.angle_gamma   90.00
#
_symmetry.space_group_name_H-M   'P 1'
#
loop_
_entity.id
_entity.type
_entity.pdbx_description
1 polymer ?
#
loop_
_entity_poly.entity_id
_entity_poly.type
_entity_poly.pdbx_seq_one_letter_code
_entity_poly.pdbx_strand_id
1 'polypeptide(L)'
;MKYRCTNEVIPQEMREDINTKIEYIVNNDLPEAETGISKDDIFNAYTGLGGLHGLEFANYDSYYDYQRAKADIEQGQFFTPYKLVEWIYNCLHISNTDLVADLTCGHGSFISCAPVESNFYGCELDGKPYRVAKYLYPDAKLENTDIRFYEPKVTFDYVLGNPPYNLRWRKDDTSYLSEYYYCLKAAELLKPAGIMAIIVPMSFCADDFSDGGMIDGMNEHFNFICQVELDKNTFKHLGVENYKTKIVFFQKKSEYTKEVPYSTEILSGITSDEVWERYLKPITEERERIKNKIFLETVRNSKDDEAWSFKVEKLLYDIKRNPKTCSQYAECCEYVNRYKTQKKPDHIKWDEWEQLKIKPEDVIKHLKTVLRSQNPALDKAGRIIKNNYTFEYNGDYISINDAVLQGFSMGHFQAKWIDKIMNKKRKMYDIQNMPFSEMQPNKK
;
A
#
# COMPACT_ATOMS: atom_id res chain seq x y z
N MET A 1 -6.47 12.30 -0.39
CA MET A 1 -7.04 13.41 -1.20
C MET A 1 -6.38 13.35 -2.56
N LYS A 2 -7.15 13.38 -3.63
CA LYS A 2 -6.59 13.33 -5.00
C LYS A 2 -6.42 14.75 -5.51
N TYR A 3 -5.21 15.11 -5.90
CA TYR A 3 -4.91 16.42 -6.47
C TYR A 3 -5.29 16.48 -7.95
N ARG A 4 -5.77 17.64 -8.39
CA ARG A 4 -6.11 17.83 -9.80
C ARG A 4 -4.84 17.94 -10.63
N CYS A 5 -4.78 17.18 -11.71
CA CYS A 5 -3.70 17.31 -12.69
C CYS A 5 -4.00 18.49 -13.63
N THR A 6 -3.10 19.44 -13.70
CA THR A 6 -3.08 20.42 -14.79
C THR A 6 -2.08 19.97 -15.84
N ASN A 7 -2.38 20.22 -17.12
CA ASN A 7 -1.45 19.95 -18.22
C ASN A 7 -0.64 21.20 -18.59
N GLU A 8 -0.65 22.20 -17.72
CA GLU A 8 0.05 23.45 -17.99
C GLU A 8 1.55 23.24 -17.77
N VAL A 9 2.30 23.64 -18.77
CA VAL A 9 3.77 23.63 -18.70
C VAL A 9 4.21 24.95 -18.07
N ILE A 10 4.94 24.86 -16.96
CA ILE A 10 5.52 26.04 -16.34
C ILE A 10 6.81 26.41 -17.08
N PRO A 11 6.89 27.61 -17.69
CA PRO A 11 8.11 28.07 -18.32
C PRO A 11 9.30 28.08 -17.37
N GLN A 12 10.47 27.76 -17.87
CA GLN A 12 11.67 27.62 -17.02
C GLN A 12 12.00 28.90 -16.23
N GLU A 13 11.87 30.04 -16.86
CA GLU A 13 12.10 31.36 -16.24
C GLU A 13 11.17 31.64 -15.05
N MET A 14 10.03 30.98 -14.96
CA MET A 14 9.07 31.13 -13.86
C MET A 14 9.27 30.11 -12.75
N ARG A 15 9.99 29.03 -12.98
CA ARG A 15 10.08 27.88 -12.06
C ARG A 15 10.79 28.25 -10.77
N GLU A 16 11.88 28.99 -10.86
CA GLU A 16 12.65 29.38 -9.67
C GLU A 16 11.79 30.23 -8.73
N ASP A 17 11.07 31.20 -9.27
CA ASP A 17 10.17 32.04 -8.48
C ASP A 17 9.01 31.26 -7.88
N ILE A 18 8.42 30.35 -8.65
CA ILE A 18 7.30 29.51 -8.19
C ILE A 18 7.78 28.54 -7.11
N ASN A 19 8.89 27.84 -7.36
CA ASN A 19 9.46 26.93 -6.37
C ASN A 19 9.83 27.68 -5.08
N THR A 20 10.44 28.86 -5.19
CA THR A 20 10.82 29.68 -4.03
C THR A 20 9.59 30.08 -3.21
N LYS A 21 8.49 30.46 -3.85
CA LYS A 21 7.22 30.77 -3.16
C LYS A 21 6.64 29.53 -2.48
N ILE A 22 6.63 28.39 -3.17
CA ILE A 22 6.12 27.12 -2.61
C ILE A 22 6.99 26.70 -1.43
N GLU A 23 8.31 26.73 -1.57
CA GLU A 23 9.25 26.39 -0.50
C GLU A 23 9.08 27.33 0.71
N TYR A 24 8.80 28.62 0.50
CA TYR A 24 8.50 29.55 1.58
C TYR A 24 7.20 29.16 2.31
N ILE A 25 6.12 28.87 1.59
CA ILE A 25 4.84 28.41 2.16
C ILE A 25 5.05 27.16 3.00
N VAL A 26 5.71 26.16 2.44
CA VAL A 26 5.95 24.86 3.05
C VAL A 26 6.85 24.96 4.28
N ASN A 27 7.94 25.75 4.19
CA ASN A 27 8.87 25.93 5.30
C ASN A 27 8.27 26.68 6.51
N ASN A 28 7.24 27.47 6.29
CA ASN A 28 6.55 28.23 7.34
C ASN A 28 5.18 27.62 7.68
N ASP A 29 4.84 26.48 7.11
CA ASP A 29 3.56 25.77 7.31
C ASP A 29 2.33 26.69 7.14
N LEU A 30 2.39 27.55 6.11
CA LEU A 30 1.34 28.56 5.87
C LEU A 30 0.10 27.89 5.26
N PRO A 31 -1.07 28.09 5.85
CA PRO A 31 -2.31 27.50 5.33
C PRO A 31 -2.82 28.24 4.08
N GLU A 32 -3.63 27.55 3.29
CA GLU A 32 -4.32 28.11 2.11
C GLU A 32 -5.07 29.42 2.42
N ALA A 33 -5.69 29.51 3.61
CA ALA A 33 -6.43 30.70 4.02
C ALA A 33 -5.57 31.99 4.09
N GLU A 34 -4.28 31.87 4.31
CA GLU A 34 -3.34 32.99 4.38
C GLU A 34 -2.69 33.28 3.02
N THR A 35 -2.42 32.24 2.24
CA THR A 35 -1.66 32.34 1.00
C THR A 35 -2.52 32.47 -0.24
N GLY A 36 -3.77 31.98 -0.16
CA GLY A 36 -4.66 31.81 -1.33
C GLY A 36 -4.19 30.72 -2.29
N ILE A 37 -3.19 29.91 -1.91
CA ILE A 37 -2.61 28.84 -2.73
C ILE A 37 -3.00 27.50 -2.13
N SER A 38 -3.72 26.70 -2.89
CA SER A 38 -4.19 25.39 -2.46
C SER A 38 -3.08 24.33 -2.51
N LYS A 39 -3.29 23.21 -1.83
CA LYS A 39 -2.42 22.05 -1.98
C LYS A 39 -2.40 21.50 -3.42
N ASP A 40 -3.52 21.62 -4.16
CA ASP A 40 -3.60 21.28 -5.57
C ASP A 40 -2.65 22.17 -6.40
N ASP A 41 -2.62 23.47 -6.12
CA ASP A 41 -1.71 24.39 -6.80
C ASP A 41 -0.24 24.05 -6.51
N ILE A 42 0.09 23.78 -5.24
CA ILE A 42 1.45 23.38 -4.85
C ILE A 42 1.85 22.08 -5.56
N PHE A 43 1.00 21.05 -5.54
CA PHE A 43 1.28 19.78 -6.20
C PHE A 43 1.53 19.94 -7.70
N ASN A 44 0.73 20.75 -8.39
CA ASN A 44 0.84 20.95 -9.83
C ASN A 44 1.96 21.90 -10.24
N ALA A 45 2.29 22.87 -9.39
CA ALA A 45 3.24 23.92 -9.75
C ALA A 45 4.68 23.66 -9.27
N TYR A 46 4.89 22.81 -8.26
CA TYR A 46 6.23 22.51 -7.78
C TYR A 46 6.98 21.62 -8.77
N THR A 47 8.10 22.12 -9.28
CA THR A 47 8.91 21.41 -10.28
C THR A 47 10.29 20.99 -9.74
N GLY A 48 10.69 21.48 -8.56
CA GLY A 48 12.02 21.26 -8.02
C GLY A 48 13.12 21.70 -9.01
N LEU A 49 14.17 20.92 -9.12
CA LEU A 49 15.24 21.11 -10.12
C LEU A 49 14.90 20.45 -11.46
N GLY A 50 13.67 19.97 -11.64
CA GLY A 50 13.29 19.14 -12.78
C GLY A 50 13.11 19.86 -14.08
N GLY A 51 13.39 19.15 -15.16
CA GLY A 51 13.08 19.53 -16.53
C GLY A 51 14.17 20.26 -17.28
N LEU A 52 14.24 20.00 -18.59
CA LEU A 52 15.21 20.61 -19.50
C LEU A 52 14.66 21.86 -20.21
N HIS A 53 13.54 22.40 -19.77
CA HIS A 53 12.88 23.52 -20.43
C HIS A 53 13.79 24.74 -20.53
N GLY A 54 13.95 25.24 -21.73
CA GLY A 54 14.75 26.43 -22.02
C GLY A 54 16.26 26.22 -21.93
N LEU A 55 16.73 24.98 -21.75
CA LEU A 55 18.14 24.68 -21.77
C LEU A 55 18.62 24.58 -23.22
N GLU A 56 19.04 25.70 -23.79
CA GLU A 56 19.56 25.77 -25.14
C GLU A 56 21.06 25.98 -25.16
N PHE A 57 21.78 25.23 -26.00
CA PHE A 57 23.25 25.37 -26.11
C PHE A 57 23.69 26.80 -26.44
N ALA A 58 22.90 27.52 -27.20
CA ALA A 58 23.20 28.91 -27.57
C ALA A 58 23.32 29.87 -26.36
N ASN A 59 22.81 29.50 -25.20
CA ASN A 59 22.84 30.29 -23.98
C ASN A 59 24.12 30.04 -23.13
N TYR A 60 25.06 29.21 -23.61
CA TYR A 60 26.30 28.84 -22.90
C TYR A 60 27.53 29.17 -23.69
N ASP A 61 28.57 29.62 -23.01
CA ASP A 61 29.84 30.02 -23.62
C ASP A 61 30.62 28.82 -24.20
N SER A 62 30.36 27.61 -23.68
CA SER A 62 30.97 26.40 -24.20
C SER A 62 30.02 25.20 -24.14
N TYR A 63 30.30 24.21 -25.01
CA TYR A 63 29.60 22.92 -24.97
C TYR A 63 29.79 22.19 -23.61
N TYR A 64 30.92 22.41 -22.97
CA TYR A 64 31.21 21.85 -21.66
C TYR A 64 30.29 22.43 -20.56
N ASP A 65 30.08 23.76 -20.56
CA ASP A 65 29.20 24.42 -19.60
C ASP A 65 27.74 24.03 -19.84
N TYR A 66 27.32 23.93 -21.10
CA TYR A 66 26.02 23.40 -21.46
C TYR A 66 25.82 21.95 -20.97
N GLN A 67 26.80 21.07 -21.20
CA GLN A 67 26.72 19.67 -20.77
C GLN A 67 26.72 19.56 -19.23
N ARG A 68 27.45 20.41 -18.54
CA ARG A 68 27.44 20.46 -17.09
C ARG A 68 26.08 20.91 -16.55
N ALA A 69 25.53 22.00 -17.06
CA ALA A 69 24.20 22.46 -16.69
C ALA A 69 23.13 21.44 -17.03
N LYS A 70 23.25 20.77 -18.17
CA LYS A 70 22.38 19.69 -18.58
C LYS A 70 22.47 18.51 -17.60
N ALA A 71 23.68 18.10 -17.23
CA ALA A 71 23.88 17.02 -16.27
C ALA A 71 23.32 17.36 -14.88
N ASP A 72 23.48 18.60 -14.43
CA ASP A 72 22.94 19.07 -13.16
C ASP A 72 21.39 19.02 -13.16
N ILE A 73 20.75 19.32 -14.29
CA ILE A 73 19.28 19.25 -14.45
C ILE A 73 18.82 17.82 -14.73
N GLU A 74 19.57 17.01 -15.50
CA GLU A 74 19.28 15.60 -15.77
C GLU A 74 19.44 14.70 -14.53
N GLN A 75 20.29 15.09 -13.59
CA GLN A 75 20.28 14.51 -12.24
C GLN A 75 19.05 14.92 -11.45
N GLY A 76 18.24 15.78 -12.06
CA GLY A 76 17.12 16.45 -11.48
C GLY A 76 15.87 15.57 -11.33
N GLN A 77 14.98 16.16 -10.62
CA GLN A 77 13.74 15.61 -10.16
C GLN A 77 12.70 15.62 -11.30
N PHE A 78 12.49 14.49 -11.96
CA PHE A 78 11.43 14.33 -12.94
C PHE A 78 10.22 13.72 -12.26
N PHE A 79 9.40 14.57 -11.65
CA PHE A 79 8.22 14.11 -10.92
C PHE A 79 7.22 13.43 -11.85
N THR A 80 6.76 12.27 -11.42
CA THR A 80 5.86 11.45 -12.25
C THR A 80 4.50 12.14 -12.43
N PRO A 81 4.02 12.29 -13.68
CA PRO A 81 2.73 12.91 -13.94
C PRO A 81 1.57 12.17 -13.25
N TYR A 82 0.63 12.93 -12.67
CA TYR A 82 -0.52 12.37 -11.97
C TYR A 82 -1.28 11.30 -12.79
N LYS A 83 -1.52 11.56 -14.08
CA LYS A 83 -2.24 10.60 -14.94
C LYS A 83 -1.50 9.27 -15.09
N LEU A 84 -0.18 9.29 -15.10
CA LEU A 84 0.62 8.06 -15.15
C LEU A 84 0.55 7.33 -13.81
N VAL A 85 0.63 8.06 -12.70
CA VAL A 85 0.46 7.48 -11.36
C VAL A 85 -0.92 6.84 -11.23
N GLU A 86 -1.98 7.53 -11.63
CA GLU A 86 -3.35 7.00 -11.62
C GLU A 86 -3.47 5.73 -12.49
N TRP A 87 -2.87 5.72 -13.66
CA TRP A 87 -2.83 4.54 -14.54
C TRP A 87 -2.13 3.35 -13.85
N ILE A 88 -1.00 3.59 -13.18
CA ILE A 88 -0.27 2.56 -12.42
C ILE A 88 -1.13 1.99 -11.29
N TYR A 89 -1.79 2.85 -10.52
CA TYR A 89 -2.68 2.41 -9.44
C TYR A 89 -3.90 1.62 -9.98
N ASN A 90 -4.42 2.02 -11.13
CA ASN A 90 -5.48 1.28 -11.81
C ASN A 90 -5.00 -0.08 -12.32
N CYS A 91 -3.72 -0.23 -12.69
CA CYS A 91 -3.14 -1.55 -12.98
C CYS A 91 -3.01 -2.43 -11.75
N LEU A 92 -2.70 -1.86 -10.59
CA LEU A 92 -2.30 -2.64 -9.40
C LEU A 92 -3.43 -2.98 -8.44
N HIS A 93 -4.56 -2.24 -8.50
CA HIS A 93 -5.69 -2.42 -7.59
C HIS A 93 -5.28 -2.49 -6.11
N ILE A 94 -4.39 -1.58 -5.70
CA ILE A 94 -3.84 -1.53 -4.33
C ILE A 94 -4.97 -1.36 -3.31
N SER A 95 -4.98 -2.19 -2.28
CA SER A 95 -6.03 -2.17 -1.26
C SER A 95 -5.71 -1.20 -0.10
N ASN A 96 -6.72 -0.84 0.69
CA ASN A 96 -6.58 0.00 1.88
C ASN A 96 -5.69 -0.61 2.99
N THR A 97 -5.35 -1.89 2.88
CA THR A 97 -4.54 -2.59 3.88
C THR A 97 -3.11 -2.82 3.42
N ASP A 98 -2.82 -2.57 2.15
CA ASP A 98 -1.49 -2.76 1.61
C ASP A 98 -0.55 -1.63 2.06
N LEU A 99 0.69 -1.97 2.35
CA LEU A 99 1.76 -1.02 2.59
C LEU A 99 2.49 -0.76 1.29
N VAL A 100 2.62 0.51 0.95
CA VAL A 100 3.23 0.98 -0.30
C VAL A 100 4.47 1.80 0.03
N ALA A 101 5.52 1.68 -0.77
CA ALA A 101 6.69 2.55 -0.64
C ALA A 101 7.13 3.12 -1.99
N ASP A 102 7.72 4.33 -1.94
CA ASP A 102 8.54 4.91 -2.99
C ASP A 102 9.90 5.30 -2.40
N LEU A 103 10.97 4.73 -2.95
CA LEU A 103 12.32 4.87 -2.41
C LEU A 103 13.06 6.11 -2.91
N THR A 104 12.41 6.93 -3.74
CA THR A 104 12.87 8.24 -4.25
C THR A 104 11.65 9.13 -4.50
N CYS A 105 10.90 9.40 -3.41
CA CYS A 105 9.52 9.84 -3.52
C CYS A 105 9.31 11.27 -4.05
N GLY A 106 10.37 12.08 -4.18
CA GLY A 106 10.27 13.45 -4.65
C GLY A 106 9.30 14.27 -3.79
N HIS A 107 8.42 15.01 -4.45
CA HIS A 107 7.33 15.75 -3.80
C HIS A 107 6.08 14.89 -3.52
N GLY A 108 6.18 13.57 -3.69
CA GLY A 108 5.12 12.63 -3.34
C GLY A 108 4.13 12.30 -4.47
N SER A 109 4.58 12.28 -5.74
CA SER A 109 3.72 11.95 -6.88
C SER A 109 2.92 10.67 -6.67
N PHE A 110 3.57 9.59 -6.24
CA PHE A 110 2.90 8.30 -6.03
C PHE A 110 1.95 8.29 -4.83
N ILE A 111 2.13 9.20 -3.86
CA ILE A 111 1.22 9.30 -2.71
C ILE A 111 -0.16 9.83 -3.14
N SER A 112 -0.20 10.64 -4.20
CA SER A 112 -1.43 11.29 -4.68
C SER A 112 -2.58 10.32 -4.99
N CYS A 113 -2.27 9.08 -5.34
CA CYS A 113 -3.24 8.02 -5.64
C CYS A 113 -3.30 6.93 -4.56
N ALA A 114 -2.53 7.05 -3.48
CA ALA A 114 -2.52 6.05 -2.41
C ALA A 114 -3.92 5.92 -1.78
N PRO A 115 -4.45 4.68 -1.63
CA PRO A 115 -5.75 4.47 -1.01
C PRO A 115 -5.81 4.97 0.44
N VAL A 116 -4.70 4.83 1.16
CA VAL A 116 -4.54 5.27 2.56
C VAL A 116 -3.17 5.90 2.72
N GLU A 117 -3.13 7.20 2.97
CA GLU A 117 -1.89 7.97 3.09
C GLU A 117 -0.98 7.44 4.21
N SER A 118 -1.53 7.09 5.36
CA SER A 118 -0.75 6.55 6.50
C SER A 118 -0.14 5.17 6.26
N ASN A 119 -0.51 4.51 5.15
CA ASN A 119 0.09 3.25 4.70
C ASN A 119 1.17 3.46 3.63
N PHE A 120 1.45 4.72 3.29
CA PHE A 120 2.50 5.06 2.35
C PHE A 120 3.79 5.44 3.07
N TYR A 121 4.88 4.88 2.60
CA TYR A 121 6.25 5.07 3.11
C TYR A 121 7.14 5.57 1.99
N GLY A 122 8.21 6.25 2.33
CA GLY A 122 9.18 6.65 1.32
C GLY A 122 10.38 7.36 1.89
N CYS A 123 11.38 7.52 1.05
CA CYS A 123 12.52 8.38 1.34
C CYS A 123 12.80 9.32 0.18
N GLU A 124 13.37 10.47 0.52
CA GLU A 124 13.81 11.47 -0.43
C GLU A 124 15.12 12.08 0.08
N LEU A 125 16.12 12.14 -0.81
CA LEU A 125 17.42 12.67 -0.49
C LEU A 125 17.41 14.20 -0.34
N ASP A 126 16.74 14.88 -1.28
CA ASP A 126 16.66 16.33 -1.28
C ASP A 126 15.63 16.83 -0.26
N GLY A 127 16.10 17.64 0.68
CA GLY A 127 15.25 18.21 1.73
C GLY A 127 14.15 19.14 1.22
N LYS A 128 14.26 19.72 0.01
CA LYS A 128 13.26 20.62 -0.53
C LYS A 128 11.99 19.86 -0.98
N PRO A 129 12.05 18.92 -1.95
CA PRO A 129 10.89 18.11 -2.31
C PRO A 129 10.38 17.26 -1.16
N TYR A 130 11.27 16.77 -0.27
CA TYR A 130 10.84 16.08 0.95
C TYR A 130 9.90 16.94 1.80
N ARG A 131 10.24 18.23 2.04
CA ARG A 131 9.37 19.13 2.82
C ARG A 131 8.05 19.40 2.12
N VAL A 132 8.07 19.54 0.79
CA VAL A 132 6.83 19.66 -0.02
C VAL A 132 5.98 18.41 0.13
N ALA A 133 6.56 17.23 0.01
CA ALA A 133 5.84 15.97 0.22
C ALA A 133 5.23 15.87 1.62
N LYS A 134 5.96 16.25 2.67
CA LYS A 134 5.45 16.26 4.05
C LYS A 134 4.32 17.25 4.28
N TYR A 135 4.38 18.42 3.65
CA TYR A 135 3.31 19.41 3.70
C TYR A 135 2.04 18.92 2.99
N LEU A 136 2.22 18.33 1.81
CA LEU A 136 1.10 17.78 1.03
C LEU A 136 0.47 16.56 1.70
N TYR A 137 1.31 15.67 2.26
CA TYR A 137 0.93 14.36 2.79
C TYR A 137 1.43 14.18 4.23
N PRO A 138 0.82 14.85 5.21
CA PRO A 138 1.29 14.83 6.59
C PRO A 138 1.24 13.46 7.26
N ASP A 139 0.31 12.58 6.85
CA ASP A 139 0.12 11.25 7.42
C ASP A 139 1.06 10.20 6.81
N ALA A 140 1.68 10.49 5.65
CA ALA A 140 2.64 9.60 5.01
C ALA A 140 3.93 9.49 5.84
N LYS A 141 4.51 8.31 5.86
CA LYS A 141 5.70 7.98 6.66
C LYS A 141 6.96 8.18 5.81
N LEU A 142 7.35 9.42 5.65
CA LEU A 142 8.48 9.82 4.83
C LEU A 142 9.71 10.15 5.67
N GLU A 143 10.88 9.79 5.15
CA GLU A 143 12.18 10.09 5.73
C GLU A 143 13.04 10.91 4.75
N ASN A 144 13.70 11.95 5.26
CA ASN A 144 14.69 12.69 4.47
C ASN A 144 16.04 12.00 4.59
N THR A 145 16.28 11.04 3.72
CA THR A 145 17.50 10.23 3.75
C THR A 145 17.82 9.69 2.36
N ASP A 146 19.05 9.27 2.19
CA ASP A 146 19.50 8.56 1.00
C ASP A 146 18.92 7.13 1.00
N ILE A 147 18.48 6.65 -0.16
CA ILE A 147 17.97 5.29 -0.35
C ILE A 147 18.90 4.21 0.20
N ARG A 148 20.22 4.47 0.18
CA ARG A 148 21.25 3.54 0.69
C ARG A 148 21.14 3.31 2.20
N PHE A 149 20.67 4.31 2.93
CA PHE A 149 20.53 4.30 4.39
C PHE A 149 19.08 4.20 4.87
N TYR A 150 18.15 4.05 3.93
CA TYR A 150 16.74 3.87 4.27
C TYR A 150 16.48 2.46 4.81
N GLU A 151 16.15 2.38 6.10
CA GLU A 151 15.92 1.12 6.83
C GLU A 151 14.58 1.14 7.59
N PRO A 152 13.45 1.07 6.87
CA PRO A 152 12.15 1.06 7.51
C PRO A 152 11.95 -0.22 8.33
N LYS A 153 11.26 -0.11 9.48
CA LYS A 153 10.96 -1.25 10.36
C LYS A 153 9.89 -2.20 9.83
N VAL A 154 9.40 -1.97 8.64
CA VAL A 154 8.33 -2.74 7.99
C VAL A 154 8.75 -3.13 6.58
N THR A 155 8.13 -4.18 6.06
CA THR A 155 8.22 -4.58 4.66
C THR A 155 6.93 -4.26 3.92
N PHE A 156 7.02 -4.08 2.61
CA PHE A 156 5.97 -3.52 1.79
C PHE A 156 5.26 -4.56 0.92
N ASP A 157 4.00 -4.33 0.67
CA ASP A 157 3.21 -5.10 -0.30
C ASP A 157 3.53 -4.64 -1.73
N TYR A 158 3.79 -3.33 -1.89
CA TYR A 158 4.17 -2.71 -3.15
C TYR A 158 5.34 -1.74 -2.98
N VAL A 159 6.23 -1.72 -3.96
CA VAL A 159 7.21 -0.66 -4.15
C VAL A 159 6.98 -0.05 -5.52
N LEU A 160 6.72 1.25 -5.54
CA LEU A 160 6.47 2.03 -6.75
C LEU A 160 7.57 3.07 -6.90
N GLY A 161 7.94 3.41 -8.12
CA GLY A 161 8.93 4.48 -8.25
C GLY A 161 9.28 4.88 -9.68
N ASN A 162 9.86 6.06 -9.73
CA ASN A 162 10.50 6.63 -10.90
C ASN A 162 11.89 7.15 -10.45
N PRO A 163 12.87 6.25 -10.25
CA PRO A 163 14.19 6.65 -9.79
C PRO A 163 14.89 7.52 -10.83
N PRO A 164 15.91 8.31 -10.41
CA PRO A 164 16.77 8.98 -11.38
C PRO A 164 17.46 7.94 -12.28
N TYR A 165 17.67 8.30 -13.55
CA TYR A 165 18.21 7.37 -14.54
C TYR A 165 19.70 7.58 -14.78
N ASN A 166 20.40 6.46 -15.09
CA ASN A 166 21.80 6.45 -15.51
C ASN A 166 22.79 7.05 -14.51
N LEU A 167 22.40 7.30 -13.27
CA LEU A 167 23.33 7.67 -12.21
C LEU A 167 24.06 6.41 -11.73
N ARG A 168 25.20 6.62 -11.08
CA ARG A 168 25.94 5.52 -10.48
C ARG A 168 25.98 5.66 -8.96
N TRP A 169 25.39 4.67 -8.31
CA TRP A 169 25.38 4.55 -6.86
C TRP A 169 26.30 3.42 -6.40
N ARG A 170 27.03 3.67 -5.33
CA ARG A 170 27.91 2.68 -4.73
C ARG A 170 27.26 2.02 -3.52
N LYS A 171 27.34 0.69 -3.48
CA LYS A 171 27.11 -0.11 -2.29
C LYS A 171 28.35 -0.97 -2.11
N ASP A 172 29.03 -0.80 -0.98
CA ASP A 172 30.33 -1.38 -0.73
C ASP A 172 31.33 -1.01 -1.86
N ASP A 173 32.03 -1.98 -2.42
CA ASP A 173 32.97 -1.75 -3.52
C ASP A 173 32.35 -1.83 -4.92
N THR A 174 31.03 -2.07 -5.00
CA THR A 174 30.33 -2.23 -6.28
C THR A 174 29.54 -0.97 -6.66
N SER A 175 29.61 -0.64 -7.96
CA SER A 175 28.88 0.50 -8.53
C SER A 175 27.75 0.01 -9.40
N TYR A 176 26.53 0.42 -9.09
CA TYR A 176 25.30 0.06 -9.80
C TYR A 176 24.70 1.26 -10.51
N LEU A 177 23.97 1.04 -11.61
CA LEU A 177 23.05 2.05 -12.13
C LEU A 177 21.94 2.32 -11.11
N SER A 178 21.51 3.57 -11.01
CA SER A 178 20.53 4.02 -10.01
C SER A 178 19.22 3.24 -10.06
N GLU A 179 18.69 3.02 -11.26
CA GLU A 179 17.45 2.25 -11.47
C GLU A 179 17.61 0.77 -11.09
N TYR A 180 18.77 0.19 -11.33
CA TYR A 180 19.06 -1.19 -10.90
C TYR A 180 19.27 -1.27 -9.38
N TYR A 181 19.99 -0.30 -8.79
CA TYR A 181 20.13 -0.22 -7.34
C TYR A 181 18.77 -0.08 -6.64
N TYR A 182 17.87 0.73 -7.23
CA TYR A 182 16.50 0.86 -6.74
C TYR A 182 15.80 -0.50 -6.67
N CYS A 183 15.93 -1.31 -7.71
CA CYS A 183 15.36 -2.66 -7.74
C CYS A 183 15.95 -3.57 -6.66
N LEU A 184 17.28 -3.55 -6.48
CA LEU A 184 17.93 -4.32 -5.42
C LEU A 184 17.44 -3.91 -4.02
N LYS A 185 17.31 -2.61 -3.77
CA LYS A 185 16.78 -2.11 -2.51
C LYS A 185 15.30 -2.48 -2.33
N ALA A 186 14.51 -2.41 -3.40
CA ALA A 186 13.13 -2.86 -3.38
C ALA A 186 13.02 -4.36 -3.06
N ALA A 187 13.92 -5.19 -3.57
CA ALA A 187 13.97 -6.61 -3.24
C ALA A 187 14.22 -6.87 -1.75
N GLU A 188 15.04 -6.05 -1.10
CA GLU A 188 15.26 -6.13 0.36
C GLU A 188 13.97 -5.79 1.13
N LEU A 189 13.22 -4.79 0.68
CA LEU A 189 12.12 -4.17 1.43
C LEU A 189 10.73 -4.76 1.11
N LEU A 190 10.56 -5.43 -0.02
CA LEU A 190 9.30 -6.09 -0.37
C LEU A 190 9.05 -7.33 0.49
N LYS A 191 7.80 -7.57 0.82
CA LYS A 191 7.33 -8.85 1.35
C LYS A 191 7.50 -9.97 0.32
N PRO A 192 7.56 -11.25 0.73
CA PRO A 192 7.47 -12.37 -0.20
C PRO A 192 6.28 -12.23 -1.15
N ALA A 193 6.50 -12.39 -2.45
CA ALA A 193 5.52 -12.17 -3.51
C ALA A 193 4.98 -10.72 -3.63
N GLY A 194 5.58 -9.74 -2.96
CA GLY A 194 5.26 -8.32 -3.13
C GLY A 194 5.55 -7.85 -4.56
N ILE A 195 4.89 -6.79 -4.99
CA ILE A 195 4.96 -6.31 -6.37
C ILE A 195 5.72 -4.99 -6.45
N MET A 196 6.63 -4.89 -7.39
CA MET A 196 7.31 -3.65 -7.76
C MET A 196 6.80 -3.16 -9.12
N ALA A 197 6.52 -1.86 -9.22
CA ALA A 197 6.27 -1.17 -10.47
C ALA A 197 7.25 0.00 -10.59
N ILE A 198 8.12 -0.06 -11.59
CA ILE A 198 9.20 0.90 -11.77
C ILE A 198 9.17 1.52 -13.16
N ILE A 199 9.29 2.85 -13.23
CA ILE A 199 9.46 3.56 -14.50
C ILE A 199 10.95 3.66 -14.78
N VAL A 200 11.37 3.24 -15.98
CA VAL A 200 12.77 3.13 -16.37
C VAL A 200 12.97 3.52 -17.84
N PRO A 201 14.20 3.89 -18.25
CA PRO A 201 14.54 4.07 -19.66
C PRO A 201 14.30 2.78 -20.47
N MET A 202 14.11 2.92 -21.79
CA MET A 202 13.99 1.76 -22.68
C MET A 202 15.22 0.85 -22.66
N SER A 203 16.39 1.40 -22.33
CA SER A 203 17.66 0.66 -22.22
C SER A 203 17.74 -0.25 -20.99
N PHE A 204 16.88 -0.06 -20.00
CA PHE A 204 16.88 -0.92 -18.80
C PHE A 204 16.59 -2.38 -19.15
N CYS A 205 17.52 -3.26 -18.85
CA CYS A 205 17.43 -4.70 -19.20
C CYS A 205 17.09 -4.97 -20.67
N ALA A 206 17.54 -4.12 -21.57
CA ALA A 206 17.44 -4.36 -23.02
C ALA A 206 18.65 -5.19 -23.48
N ASP A 207 18.44 -6.13 -24.44
CA ASP A 207 19.49 -7.04 -24.91
C ASP A 207 20.72 -6.32 -25.44
N ASP A 208 20.54 -5.15 -26.06
CA ASP A 208 21.62 -4.36 -26.67
C ASP A 208 22.47 -3.61 -25.61
N PHE A 209 21.98 -3.46 -24.38
CA PHE A 209 22.61 -2.68 -23.33
C PHE A 209 22.89 -3.49 -22.06
N SER A 210 22.34 -4.70 -21.97
CA SER A 210 22.59 -5.52 -20.82
C SER A 210 24.02 -6.03 -20.85
N ASP A 211 24.84 -5.58 -19.91
CA ASP A 211 25.74 -6.58 -19.40
C ASP A 211 24.81 -7.67 -18.84
N GLY A 212 24.94 -8.91 -19.28
CA GLY A 212 24.08 -10.03 -18.88
C GLY A 212 23.91 -10.17 -17.35
N GLY A 213 24.76 -9.50 -16.59
CA GLY A 213 24.70 -9.44 -15.13
C GLY A 213 23.49 -8.69 -14.57
N MET A 214 22.94 -7.68 -15.24
CA MET A 214 21.76 -6.98 -14.74
C MET A 214 20.49 -7.84 -14.85
N ILE A 215 20.29 -8.51 -15.99
CA ILE A 215 19.14 -9.41 -16.20
C ILE A 215 19.23 -10.60 -15.24
N ASP A 216 20.41 -11.17 -15.07
CA ASP A 216 20.63 -12.27 -14.14
C ASP A 216 20.35 -11.84 -12.69
N GLY A 217 20.83 -10.67 -12.27
CA GLY A 217 20.55 -10.13 -10.95
C GLY A 217 19.06 -9.80 -10.73
N MET A 218 18.37 -9.32 -11.75
CA MET A 218 16.90 -9.16 -11.65
C MET A 218 16.22 -10.52 -11.53
N ASN A 219 16.65 -11.51 -12.28
CA ASN A 219 16.12 -12.89 -12.20
C ASN A 219 16.42 -13.59 -10.88
N GLU A 220 17.48 -13.21 -10.15
CA GLU A 220 17.72 -13.74 -8.80
C GLU A 220 16.65 -13.32 -7.81
N HIS A 221 16.17 -12.08 -7.90
CA HIS A 221 15.28 -11.47 -6.91
C HIS A 221 13.82 -11.44 -7.31
N PHE A 222 13.54 -11.39 -8.60
CA PHE A 222 12.20 -11.12 -9.12
C PHE A 222 11.73 -12.13 -10.16
N ASN A 223 10.43 -12.32 -10.20
CA ASN A 223 9.70 -12.87 -11.33
C ASN A 223 9.21 -11.72 -12.19
N PHE A 224 9.41 -11.81 -13.49
CA PHE A 224 8.89 -10.85 -14.45
C PHE A 224 7.37 -11.00 -14.59
N ILE A 225 6.63 -9.88 -14.63
CA ILE A 225 5.20 -9.89 -14.88
C ILE A 225 4.90 -9.39 -16.29
N CYS A 226 5.18 -8.13 -16.54
CA CYS A 226 5.08 -7.52 -17.87
C CYS A 226 5.81 -6.17 -17.89
N GLN A 227 6.01 -5.64 -19.08
CA GLN A 227 6.48 -4.27 -19.27
C GLN A 227 5.68 -3.57 -20.36
N VAL A 228 5.46 -2.26 -20.17
CA VAL A 228 4.60 -1.45 -21.03
C VAL A 228 5.37 -0.21 -21.49
N GLU A 229 5.44 0.02 -22.80
CA GLU A 229 6.01 1.24 -23.36
C GLU A 229 5.13 2.44 -23.01
N LEU A 230 5.75 3.52 -22.54
CA LEU A 230 5.08 4.78 -22.28
C LEU A 230 5.21 5.70 -23.50
N ASP A 231 4.24 6.61 -23.66
CA ASP A 231 4.32 7.61 -24.74
C ASP A 231 5.59 8.44 -24.58
N LYS A 232 6.27 8.69 -25.70
CA LYS A 232 7.54 9.42 -25.73
C LYS A 232 7.43 10.86 -25.21
N ASN A 233 6.23 11.39 -25.07
CA ASN A 233 5.92 12.72 -24.53
C ASN A 233 5.32 12.66 -23.12
N THR A 234 5.39 11.52 -22.44
CA THR A 234 4.88 11.35 -21.08
C THR A 234 5.39 12.44 -20.12
N PHE A 235 6.65 12.85 -20.28
CA PHE A 235 7.30 13.88 -19.45
C PHE A 235 7.42 15.25 -20.16
N LYS A 236 6.65 15.48 -21.22
CA LYS A 236 6.70 16.74 -21.98
C LYS A 236 6.43 17.98 -21.13
N HIS A 237 5.53 17.88 -20.16
CA HIS A 237 5.22 18.98 -19.24
C HIS A 237 6.41 19.38 -18.34
N LEU A 238 7.41 18.50 -18.22
CA LEU A 238 8.71 18.78 -17.56
C LEU A 238 9.80 19.17 -18.55
N GLY A 239 9.47 19.40 -19.82
CA GLY A 239 10.41 19.76 -20.87
C GLY A 239 11.15 18.60 -21.51
N VAL A 240 10.79 17.37 -21.20
CA VAL A 240 11.39 16.18 -21.80
C VAL A 240 10.50 15.67 -22.92
N GLU A 241 10.94 15.86 -24.14
CA GLU A 241 10.25 15.41 -25.34
C GLU A 241 11.04 14.28 -26.02
N ASN A 242 10.30 13.39 -26.68
CA ASN A 242 10.87 12.29 -27.46
C ASN A 242 11.76 11.32 -26.65
N TYR A 243 11.60 11.28 -25.33
CA TYR A 243 12.33 10.36 -24.47
C TYR A 243 11.46 9.15 -24.15
N LYS A 244 11.88 8.00 -24.67
CA LYS A 244 11.13 6.75 -24.49
C LYS A 244 11.46 6.12 -23.14
N THR A 245 10.41 5.87 -22.37
CA THR A 245 10.46 5.13 -21.11
C THR A 245 9.48 3.96 -21.16
N LYS A 246 9.64 3.06 -20.25
CA LYS A 246 8.73 1.95 -20.01
C LYS A 246 8.45 1.82 -18.52
N ILE A 247 7.32 1.24 -18.19
CA ILE A 247 7.05 0.75 -16.85
C ILE A 247 7.22 -0.76 -16.85
N VAL A 248 7.90 -1.28 -15.82
CA VAL A 248 8.12 -2.71 -15.64
C VAL A 248 7.49 -3.16 -14.33
N PHE A 249 6.74 -4.24 -14.39
CA PHE A 249 6.12 -4.88 -13.23
C PHE A 249 6.87 -6.17 -12.90
N PHE A 250 7.21 -6.31 -11.62
CA PHE A 250 7.91 -7.46 -11.09
C PHE A 250 7.24 -7.97 -9.82
N GLN A 251 7.30 -9.28 -9.60
CA GLN A 251 6.94 -9.92 -8.34
C GLN A 251 8.20 -10.36 -7.62
N LYS A 252 8.36 -9.99 -6.35
CA LYS A 252 9.48 -10.52 -5.54
C LYS A 252 9.38 -12.03 -5.43
N LYS A 253 10.47 -12.73 -5.70
CA LYS A 253 10.57 -14.18 -5.53
C LYS A 253 10.39 -14.59 -4.07
N SER A 254 9.83 -15.77 -3.89
CA SER A 254 9.75 -16.48 -2.62
C SER A 254 9.77 -17.98 -2.90
N GLU A 255 9.93 -18.78 -1.88
CA GLU A 255 9.86 -20.26 -1.99
C GLU A 255 8.48 -20.76 -2.48
N TYR A 256 7.46 -19.88 -2.49
CA TYR A 256 6.09 -20.22 -2.88
C TYR A 256 5.70 -19.66 -4.25
N THR A 257 6.52 -18.82 -4.86
CA THR A 257 6.25 -18.25 -6.19
C THR A 257 6.81 -19.15 -7.28
N LYS A 258 6.11 -19.16 -8.41
CA LYS A 258 6.62 -19.83 -9.61
C LYS A 258 7.68 -18.96 -10.28
N GLU A 259 8.77 -19.56 -10.72
CA GLU A 259 9.80 -18.82 -11.46
C GLU A 259 9.31 -18.37 -12.84
N VAL A 260 9.48 -17.08 -13.11
CA VAL A 260 9.22 -16.45 -14.40
C VAL A 260 10.41 -15.56 -14.74
N PRO A 261 11.26 -15.97 -15.70
CA PRO A 261 12.42 -15.17 -16.10
C PRO A 261 12.02 -13.88 -16.79
N TYR A 262 12.92 -12.91 -16.78
CA TYR A 262 12.72 -11.64 -17.47
C TYR A 262 12.49 -11.85 -18.98
N SER A 263 11.55 -11.10 -19.52
CA SER A 263 11.25 -11.08 -20.96
C SER A 263 11.43 -9.68 -21.53
N THR A 264 12.02 -9.61 -22.70
CA THR A 264 12.20 -8.35 -23.45
C THR A 264 10.95 -7.93 -24.21
N GLU A 265 9.88 -8.74 -24.23
CA GLU A 265 8.61 -8.39 -24.87
C GLU A 265 8.00 -7.15 -24.23
N ILE A 266 7.70 -6.14 -25.02
CA ILE A 266 7.15 -4.86 -24.57
C ILE A 266 5.73 -4.70 -25.11
N LEU A 267 4.80 -4.46 -24.21
CA LEU A 267 3.42 -4.14 -24.55
C LEU A 267 3.31 -2.66 -24.94
N SER A 268 2.49 -2.34 -25.94
CA SER A 268 2.20 -0.97 -26.33
C SER A 268 0.71 -0.77 -26.60
N GLY A 269 0.20 0.44 -26.30
CA GLY A 269 -1.21 0.78 -26.51
C GLY A 269 -2.21 0.00 -25.69
N ILE A 270 -1.76 -0.61 -24.57
CA ILE A 270 -2.58 -1.41 -23.66
C ILE A 270 -3.19 -0.53 -22.55
N THR A 271 -4.43 -0.79 -22.19
CA THR A 271 -5.12 -0.10 -21.09
C THR A 271 -4.74 -0.67 -19.72
N SER A 272 -4.98 0.11 -18.65
CA SER A 272 -4.77 -0.37 -17.27
C SER A 272 -5.61 -1.61 -16.95
N ASP A 273 -6.85 -1.64 -17.41
CA ASP A 273 -7.75 -2.78 -17.18
C ASP A 273 -7.25 -4.05 -17.87
N GLU A 274 -6.69 -3.93 -19.08
CA GLU A 274 -6.10 -5.07 -19.77
C GLU A 274 -4.82 -5.56 -19.08
N VAL A 275 -3.98 -4.64 -18.57
CA VAL A 275 -2.80 -5.00 -17.78
C VAL A 275 -3.22 -5.72 -16.50
N TRP A 276 -4.24 -5.19 -15.81
CA TRP A 276 -4.79 -5.84 -14.63
C TRP A 276 -5.32 -7.24 -14.94
N GLU A 277 -6.29 -7.37 -15.82
CA GLU A 277 -6.98 -8.65 -16.06
C GLU A 277 -6.05 -9.74 -16.60
N ARG A 278 -5.09 -9.38 -17.47
CA ARG A 278 -4.24 -10.36 -18.16
C ARG A 278 -2.98 -10.70 -17.39
N TYR A 279 -2.40 -9.78 -16.63
CA TYR A 279 -1.07 -9.93 -16.04
C TYR A 279 -1.04 -9.81 -14.52
N LEU A 280 -1.68 -8.80 -13.95
CA LEU A 280 -1.52 -8.47 -12.53
C LEU A 280 -2.52 -9.15 -11.61
N LYS A 281 -3.74 -9.37 -12.04
CA LYS A 281 -4.78 -10.04 -11.24
C LYS A 281 -4.38 -11.46 -10.81
N PRO A 282 -3.89 -12.35 -11.70
CA PRO A 282 -3.45 -13.67 -11.28
C PRO A 282 -2.30 -13.62 -10.25
N ILE A 283 -1.38 -12.67 -10.42
CA ILE A 283 -0.24 -12.46 -9.51
C ILE A 283 -0.71 -11.93 -8.16
N THR A 284 -1.66 -11.00 -8.15
CA THR A 284 -2.25 -10.47 -6.92
C THR A 284 -3.01 -11.55 -6.15
N GLU A 285 -3.78 -12.39 -6.83
CA GLU A 285 -4.46 -13.53 -6.23
C GLU A 285 -3.46 -14.57 -5.68
N GLU A 286 -2.36 -14.81 -6.38
CA GLU A 286 -1.27 -15.66 -5.90
C GLU A 286 -0.61 -15.05 -4.66
N ARG A 287 -0.29 -13.75 -4.68
CA ARG A 287 0.27 -13.02 -3.54
C ARG A 287 -0.60 -13.17 -2.29
N GLU A 288 -1.89 -12.99 -2.40
CA GLU A 288 -2.80 -13.14 -1.25
C GLU A 288 -2.82 -14.59 -0.72
N ARG A 289 -2.74 -15.58 -1.60
CA ARG A 289 -2.60 -17.00 -1.19
C ARG A 289 -1.29 -17.25 -0.44
N ILE A 290 -0.17 -16.71 -0.96
CA ILE A 290 1.16 -16.82 -0.34
C ILE A 290 1.18 -16.12 1.02
N LYS A 291 0.67 -14.90 1.11
CA LYS A 291 0.55 -14.12 2.34
C LYS A 291 -0.20 -14.89 3.44
N ASN A 292 -1.33 -15.51 3.07
CA ASN A 292 -2.08 -16.36 3.98
C ASN A 292 -1.31 -17.63 4.37
N LYS A 293 -0.56 -18.23 3.45
CA LYS A 293 0.26 -19.43 3.73
C LYS A 293 1.37 -19.12 4.70
N ILE A 294 2.17 -18.08 4.44
CA ILE A 294 3.26 -17.62 5.32
C ILE A 294 2.71 -17.31 6.72
N PHE A 295 1.59 -16.57 6.78
CA PHE A 295 0.93 -16.26 8.03
C PHE A 295 0.62 -17.53 8.83
N LEU A 296 0.04 -18.55 8.19
CA LEU A 296 -0.32 -19.81 8.84
C LEU A 296 0.89 -20.62 9.30
N GLU A 297 1.96 -20.63 8.52
CA GLU A 297 3.20 -21.31 8.88
C GLU A 297 3.88 -20.59 10.05
N THR A 298 3.92 -19.27 10.03
CA THR A 298 4.45 -18.48 11.14
C THR A 298 3.65 -18.73 12.43
N VAL A 299 2.31 -18.84 12.31
CA VAL A 299 1.44 -19.17 13.43
C VAL A 299 1.74 -20.57 13.98
N ARG A 300 1.94 -21.57 13.11
CA ARG A 300 2.26 -22.94 13.52
C ARG A 300 3.60 -23.04 14.25
N ASN A 301 4.57 -22.25 13.81
CA ASN A 301 5.95 -22.31 14.30
C ASN A 301 6.20 -21.41 15.50
N SER A 302 5.24 -20.52 15.84
CA SER A 302 5.37 -19.63 16.99
C SER A 302 5.14 -20.39 18.29
N LYS A 303 6.16 -20.41 19.13
CA LYS A 303 6.09 -20.91 20.52
C LYS A 303 5.83 -19.78 21.53
N ASP A 304 5.73 -18.55 21.07
CA ASP A 304 5.62 -17.36 21.88
C ASP A 304 4.15 -16.91 21.96
N ASP A 305 3.59 -16.87 23.14
CA ASP A 305 2.20 -16.52 23.40
C ASP A 305 1.87 -15.06 22.99
N GLU A 306 2.84 -14.13 23.11
CA GLU A 306 2.62 -12.74 22.69
C GLU A 306 2.53 -12.59 21.16
N ALA A 307 3.46 -13.19 20.44
CA ALA A 307 3.44 -13.20 18.98
C ALA A 307 2.18 -13.90 18.45
N TRP A 308 1.72 -14.90 19.17
CA TRP A 308 0.51 -15.62 18.92
C TRP A 308 -0.74 -14.74 19.10
N SER A 309 -0.84 -14.05 20.22
CA SER A 309 -1.93 -13.11 20.50
C SER A 309 -2.06 -12.07 19.41
N PHE A 310 -0.95 -11.48 18.96
CA PHE A 310 -0.94 -10.49 17.88
C PHE A 310 -1.48 -11.07 16.56
N LYS A 311 -1.12 -12.29 16.22
CA LYS A 311 -1.58 -12.95 14.98
C LYS A 311 -3.08 -13.26 15.02
N VAL A 312 -3.56 -13.69 16.17
CA VAL A 312 -5.00 -13.93 16.38
C VAL A 312 -5.77 -12.63 16.34
N GLU A 313 -5.27 -11.57 16.94
CA GLU A 313 -5.89 -10.25 16.91
C GLU A 313 -5.99 -9.69 15.48
N LYS A 314 -4.96 -9.93 14.66
CA LYS A 314 -5.00 -9.56 13.24
C LYS A 314 -6.09 -10.32 12.49
N LEU A 315 -6.23 -11.62 12.70
CA LEU A 315 -7.31 -12.41 12.10
C LEU A 315 -8.70 -11.95 12.56
N LEU A 316 -8.85 -11.64 13.83
CA LEU A 316 -10.08 -11.07 14.34
C LEU A 316 -10.38 -9.72 13.71
N TYR A 317 -9.37 -8.90 13.48
CA TYR A 317 -9.52 -7.63 12.80
C TYR A 317 -10.03 -7.80 11.37
N ASP A 318 -9.52 -8.79 10.64
CA ASP A 318 -9.97 -9.09 9.27
C ASP A 318 -11.43 -9.61 9.26
N ILE A 319 -11.81 -10.45 10.21
CA ILE A 319 -13.20 -10.91 10.38
C ILE A 319 -14.12 -9.71 10.70
N LYS A 320 -13.71 -8.86 11.63
CA LYS A 320 -14.44 -7.69 12.08
C LYS A 320 -14.75 -6.71 10.93
N ARG A 321 -13.89 -6.62 9.91
CA ARG A 321 -14.09 -5.74 8.76
C ARG A 321 -15.18 -6.24 7.80
N ASN A 322 -15.65 -7.47 7.96
CA ASN A 322 -16.76 -7.98 7.17
C ASN A 322 -18.08 -7.79 7.94
N PRO A 323 -18.93 -6.82 7.56
CA PRO A 323 -20.18 -6.53 8.27
C PRO A 323 -21.13 -7.72 8.35
N LYS A 324 -21.05 -8.64 7.37
CA LYS A 324 -21.91 -9.84 7.33
C LYS A 324 -21.55 -10.92 8.35
N THR A 325 -20.42 -10.78 9.05
CA THR A 325 -19.90 -11.80 9.99
C THR A 325 -19.78 -11.29 11.42
N CYS A 326 -20.50 -10.24 11.77
CA CYS A 326 -20.34 -9.60 13.08
C CYS A 326 -20.72 -10.51 14.27
N SER A 327 -21.75 -11.35 14.14
CA SER A 327 -22.09 -12.35 15.15
C SER A 327 -20.99 -13.40 15.30
N GLN A 328 -20.41 -13.82 14.19
CA GLN A 328 -19.29 -14.75 14.17
C GLN A 328 -18.01 -14.11 14.74
N TYR A 329 -17.82 -12.81 14.56
CA TYR A 329 -16.77 -12.08 15.21
C TYR A 329 -16.89 -12.13 16.74
N ALA A 330 -18.08 -11.90 17.29
CA ALA A 330 -18.32 -11.98 18.74
C ALA A 330 -18.03 -13.40 19.29
N GLU A 331 -18.44 -14.44 18.58
CA GLU A 331 -18.11 -15.82 18.90
C GLU A 331 -16.60 -16.08 18.88
N CYS A 332 -15.90 -15.54 17.88
CA CYS A 332 -14.44 -15.64 17.79
C CYS A 332 -13.75 -14.92 18.94
N CYS A 333 -14.23 -13.74 19.34
CA CYS A 333 -13.71 -13.02 20.50
C CYS A 333 -13.89 -13.82 21.79
N GLU A 334 -15.04 -14.46 21.99
CA GLU A 334 -15.28 -15.34 23.13
C GLU A 334 -14.29 -16.50 23.15
N TYR A 335 -14.08 -17.14 22.00
CA TYR A 335 -13.16 -18.28 21.86
C TYR A 335 -11.69 -17.88 22.16
N VAL A 336 -11.26 -16.74 21.64
CA VAL A 336 -9.94 -16.18 21.93
C VAL A 336 -9.79 -15.81 23.39
N ASN A 337 -10.82 -15.23 24.01
CA ASN A 337 -10.80 -14.91 25.45
C ASN A 337 -10.67 -16.17 26.29
N ARG A 338 -11.36 -17.24 25.96
CA ARG A 338 -11.18 -18.55 26.63
C ARG A 338 -9.74 -19.05 26.50
N TYR A 339 -9.14 -18.92 25.33
CA TYR A 339 -7.72 -19.28 25.14
C TYR A 339 -6.79 -18.42 26.00
N LYS A 340 -6.94 -17.09 25.99
CA LYS A 340 -6.11 -16.16 26.76
C LYS A 340 -6.24 -16.29 28.27
N THR A 341 -7.43 -16.65 28.75
CA THR A 341 -7.77 -16.67 30.19
C THR A 341 -7.76 -18.05 30.80
N GLN A 342 -7.56 -19.10 30.02
CA GLN A 342 -7.57 -20.46 30.53
C GLN A 342 -6.43 -20.72 31.51
N LYS A 343 -6.80 -21.21 32.68
CA LYS A 343 -5.85 -21.62 33.69
C LYS A 343 -6.07 -23.08 34.01
N LYS A 344 -4.97 -23.79 34.31
CA LYS A 344 -5.05 -25.17 34.75
C LYS A 344 -5.79 -25.24 36.10
N PRO A 345 -6.91 -25.98 36.20
CA PRO A 345 -7.54 -26.26 37.50
C PRO A 345 -6.63 -27.09 38.40
N ASP A 346 -6.64 -26.84 39.70
CA ASP A 346 -5.73 -27.48 40.64
C ASP A 346 -5.91 -29.00 40.75
N HIS A 347 -7.12 -29.49 40.46
CA HIS A 347 -7.45 -30.92 40.49
C HIS A 347 -7.07 -31.68 39.23
N ILE A 348 -6.62 -31.00 38.17
CA ILE A 348 -6.23 -31.62 36.89
C ILE A 348 -4.72 -31.76 36.86
N LYS A 349 -4.22 -32.92 36.43
CA LYS A 349 -2.80 -33.16 36.16
C LYS A 349 -2.33 -32.41 34.92
N TRP A 350 -1.04 -32.12 34.83
CA TRP A 350 -0.48 -31.37 33.70
C TRP A 350 -0.70 -32.09 32.36
N ASP A 351 -0.56 -33.42 32.35
CA ASP A 351 -0.71 -34.23 31.14
C ASP A 351 -2.17 -34.18 30.62
N GLU A 352 -3.13 -34.23 31.51
CA GLU A 352 -4.55 -34.10 31.19
C GLU A 352 -4.88 -32.66 30.75
N TRP A 353 -4.27 -31.66 31.43
CA TRP A 353 -4.46 -30.27 31.08
C TRP A 353 -3.96 -29.96 29.67
N GLU A 354 -2.79 -30.46 29.27
CA GLU A 354 -2.25 -30.30 27.91
C GLU A 354 -3.17 -30.90 26.82
N GLN A 355 -4.00 -31.86 27.16
CA GLN A 355 -5.00 -32.42 26.25
C GLN A 355 -6.32 -31.63 26.23
N LEU A 356 -6.70 -31.01 27.35
CA LEU A 356 -7.99 -30.32 27.54
C LEU A 356 -7.92 -28.83 27.23
N LYS A 357 -6.75 -28.20 27.34
CA LYS A 357 -6.62 -26.77 27.07
C LYS A 357 -6.83 -26.47 25.58
N ILE A 358 -7.40 -25.32 25.30
CA ILE A 358 -7.52 -24.79 23.95
C ILE A 358 -6.10 -24.50 23.45
N LYS A 359 -5.73 -25.11 22.33
CA LYS A 359 -4.43 -24.90 21.70
C LYS A 359 -4.50 -23.79 20.66
N PRO A 360 -3.37 -23.13 20.37
CA PRO A 360 -3.29 -22.16 19.29
C PRO A 360 -3.90 -22.64 17.95
N GLU A 361 -3.67 -23.89 17.59
CA GLU A 361 -4.18 -24.51 16.36
C GLU A 361 -5.72 -24.59 16.35
N ASP A 362 -6.32 -24.82 17.52
CA ASP A 362 -7.80 -24.88 17.64
C ASP A 362 -8.41 -23.52 17.41
N VAL A 363 -7.79 -22.46 17.94
CA VAL A 363 -8.23 -21.08 17.73
C VAL A 363 -8.16 -20.73 16.25
N ILE A 364 -7.04 -21.03 15.58
CA ILE A 364 -6.87 -20.77 14.15
C ILE A 364 -7.86 -21.59 13.31
N LYS A 365 -8.06 -22.85 13.66
CA LYS A 365 -9.03 -23.71 12.96
C LYS A 365 -10.44 -23.14 13.07
N HIS A 366 -10.80 -22.67 14.26
CA HIS A 366 -12.11 -22.02 14.48
C HIS A 366 -12.25 -20.74 13.66
N LEU A 367 -11.26 -19.84 13.72
CA LEU A 367 -11.24 -18.59 12.96
C LEU A 367 -11.31 -18.83 11.45
N LYS A 368 -10.58 -19.82 10.93
CA LYS A 368 -10.66 -20.22 9.51
C LYS A 368 -12.04 -20.72 9.12
N THR A 369 -12.68 -21.47 10.00
CA THR A 369 -14.06 -21.96 9.75
C THR A 369 -15.01 -20.78 9.62
N VAL A 370 -14.88 -19.80 10.50
CA VAL A 370 -15.67 -18.56 10.47
C VAL A 370 -15.40 -17.75 9.20
N LEU A 371 -14.15 -17.57 8.82
CA LEU A 371 -13.78 -16.83 7.58
C LEU A 371 -14.28 -17.50 6.31
N ARG A 372 -14.37 -18.84 6.29
CA ARG A 372 -14.85 -19.62 5.15
C ARG A 372 -16.36 -19.77 5.11
N SER A 373 -17.03 -19.64 6.24
CA SER A 373 -18.48 -19.69 6.29
C SER A 373 -19.04 -18.45 5.61
N GLN A 374 -19.78 -18.64 4.53
CA GLN A 374 -20.72 -17.61 4.08
C GLN A 374 -21.66 -17.35 5.25
N ASN A 375 -21.92 -16.08 5.54
CA ASN A 375 -22.72 -15.72 6.70
C ASN A 375 -24.06 -16.52 6.71
N PRO A 376 -24.23 -17.47 7.62
CA PRO A 376 -25.41 -18.32 7.63
C PRO A 376 -26.68 -17.58 8.07
N ALA A 377 -26.51 -16.37 8.60
CA ALA A 377 -27.63 -15.53 9.05
C ALA A 377 -28.41 -14.90 7.90
N LEU A 378 -27.86 -14.87 6.71
CA LEU A 378 -28.49 -14.25 5.54
C LEU A 378 -28.77 -15.25 4.43
N ASP A 379 -29.92 -15.12 3.78
CA ASP A 379 -30.21 -15.84 2.55
C ASP A 379 -29.45 -15.23 1.35
N LYS A 380 -29.59 -15.84 0.18
CA LYS A 380 -28.96 -15.38 -1.05
C LYS A 380 -29.33 -13.95 -1.47
N ALA A 381 -30.42 -13.42 -0.96
CA ALA A 381 -30.89 -12.07 -1.18
C ALA A 381 -30.44 -11.09 -0.07
N GLY A 382 -29.65 -11.55 0.90
CA GLY A 382 -29.23 -10.75 2.04
C GLY A 382 -30.31 -10.55 3.10
N ARG A 383 -31.38 -11.36 3.08
CA ARG A 383 -32.42 -11.30 4.09
C ARG A 383 -32.10 -12.22 5.26
N ILE A 384 -32.58 -11.85 6.42
CA ILE A 384 -32.40 -12.65 7.63
C ILE A 384 -33.19 -13.94 7.56
N ILE A 385 -32.51 -15.03 7.88
CA ILE A 385 -33.13 -16.37 7.97
C ILE A 385 -33.33 -16.70 9.44
N LYS A 386 -34.55 -17.05 9.80
CA LYS A 386 -34.90 -17.61 11.10
C LYS A 386 -34.37 -16.78 12.29
N ASN A 387 -34.67 -15.50 12.34
CA ASN A 387 -34.34 -14.62 13.45
C ASN A 387 -32.84 -14.44 13.73
N ASN A 388 -31.98 -14.66 12.76
CA ASN A 388 -30.57 -14.25 12.83
C ASN A 388 -30.42 -12.83 12.28
N TYR A 389 -29.54 -12.06 12.88
CA TYR A 389 -29.29 -10.66 12.56
C TYR A 389 -27.90 -10.45 12.05
N THR A 390 -27.76 -9.50 11.14
CA THR A 390 -26.46 -9.04 10.67
C THR A 390 -26.06 -7.79 11.41
N PHE A 391 -24.81 -7.73 11.81
CA PHE A 391 -24.23 -6.61 12.51
C PHE A 391 -23.12 -5.99 11.67
N GLU A 392 -23.13 -4.68 11.53
CA GLU A 392 -22.04 -3.91 10.99
C GLU A 392 -21.22 -3.30 12.13
N TYR A 393 -19.92 -3.49 12.08
CA TYR A 393 -19.00 -2.94 13.06
C TYR A 393 -18.26 -1.75 12.49
N ASN A 394 -18.32 -0.62 13.19
CA ASN A 394 -17.63 0.60 12.84
C ASN A 394 -16.77 1.11 14.02
N GLY A 395 -15.73 0.41 14.38
CA GLY A 395 -14.87 0.81 15.49
C GLY A 395 -15.47 0.42 16.87
N ASP A 396 -15.99 1.38 17.61
CA ASP A 396 -16.50 1.16 18.99
C ASP A 396 -17.95 0.68 19.04
N TYR A 397 -18.64 0.70 17.91
CA TYR A 397 -20.07 0.41 17.82
C TYR A 397 -20.37 -0.67 16.81
N ILE A 398 -21.41 -1.43 17.09
CA ILE A 398 -22.02 -2.38 16.18
C ILE A 398 -23.39 -1.85 15.78
N SER A 399 -23.62 -1.69 14.49
CA SER A 399 -24.94 -1.39 13.94
C SER A 399 -25.65 -2.68 13.63
N ILE A 400 -26.94 -2.78 13.97
CA ILE A 400 -27.80 -3.86 13.52
C ILE A 400 -28.35 -3.47 12.15
N ASN A 401 -27.98 -4.25 11.15
CA ASN A 401 -28.45 -4.07 9.78
C ASN A 401 -29.42 -5.19 9.43
N ASP A 402 -30.67 -5.00 9.79
CA ASP A 402 -31.74 -5.97 9.55
C ASP A 402 -33.00 -5.29 9.05
N ALA A 403 -33.61 -5.88 8.01
CA ALA A 403 -34.89 -5.43 7.47
C ALA A 403 -36.03 -5.50 8.52
N VAL A 404 -35.97 -6.41 9.47
CA VAL A 404 -36.95 -6.55 10.55
C VAL A 404 -36.80 -5.42 11.60
N LEU A 405 -35.59 -4.87 11.74
CA LEU A 405 -35.29 -3.80 12.68
C LEU A 405 -35.33 -2.41 12.02
N GLN A 406 -35.72 -2.29 10.76
CA GLN A 406 -35.83 -1.00 10.07
C GLN A 406 -36.74 0.03 10.74
N GLY A 407 -37.62 -0.36 11.66
CA GLY A 407 -38.39 0.54 12.50
C GLY A 407 -37.60 1.16 13.66
N PHE A 408 -36.44 0.63 13.94
CA PHE A 408 -35.50 1.22 14.91
C PHE A 408 -34.52 2.06 14.14
N SER A 409 -34.55 3.37 14.32
CA SER A 409 -33.53 4.27 13.81
C SER A 409 -32.18 3.72 14.28
N MET A 410 -31.45 3.07 13.40
CA MET A 410 -30.12 2.50 13.50
C MET A 410 -29.46 2.68 14.88
N GLY A 411 -29.87 1.88 15.86
CA GLY A 411 -29.26 1.89 17.17
C GLY A 411 -27.83 1.32 17.05
N HIS A 412 -26.82 2.13 17.33
CA HIS A 412 -25.47 1.65 17.45
C HIS A 412 -25.28 1.03 18.84
N PHE A 413 -24.74 -0.20 18.87
CA PHE A 413 -24.46 -0.91 20.11
C PHE A 413 -22.95 -0.96 20.32
N GLN A 414 -22.52 -0.78 21.55
CA GLN A 414 -21.11 -1.03 21.90
C GLN A 414 -20.79 -2.53 21.77
N ALA A 415 -19.57 -2.87 21.35
CA ALA A 415 -19.13 -4.25 21.17
C ALA A 415 -19.41 -5.13 22.39
N LYS A 416 -19.17 -4.62 23.62
CA LYS A 416 -19.48 -5.29 24.89
C LYS A 416 -20.98 -5.66 25.07
N TRP A 417 -21.88 -5.07 24.31
CA TRP A 417 -23.28 -5.41 24.33
C TRP A 417 -23.55 -6.75 23.64
N ILE A 418 -22.90 -7.00 22.52
CA ILE A 418 -22.97 -8.31 21.87
C ILE A 418 -22.37 -9.37 22.76
N ASP A 419 -21.22 -9.10 23.38
CA ASP A 419 -20.62 -10.03 24.35
C ASP A 419 -21.59 -10.35 25.48
N LYS A 420 -22.32 -9.36 25.97
CA LYS A 420 -23.34 -9.57 26.99
C LYS A 420 -24.54 -10.41 26.51
N ILE A 421 -24.95 -10.21 25.27
CA ILE A 421 -26.02 -11.00 24.63
C ILE A 421 -25.55 -12.44 24.41
N MET A 422 -24.36 -12.62 23.84
CA MET A 422 -23.76 -13.92 23.56
C MET A 422 -23.47 -14.70 24.85
N ASN A 423 -22.86 -14.05 25.84
CA ASN A 423 -22.52 -14.66 27.10
C ASN A 423 -23.74 -15.12 27.92
N LYS A 424 -24.89 -14.46 27.77
CA LYS A 424 -26.16 -14.88 28.37
C LYS A 424 -26.83 -16.01 27.58
N LYS A 425 -26.22 -16.54 26.49
CA LYS A 425 -26.81 -17.54 25.63
C LYS A 425 -28.16 -17.13 25.07
N ARG A 426 -28.42 -15.82 24.97
CA ARG A 426 -29.63 -15.33 24.31
C ARG A 426 -29.51 -15.62 22.84
N LYS A 427 -30.56 -16.21 22.28
CA LYS A 427 -30.65 -16.39 20.84
C LYS A 427 -30.81 -15.01 20.19
N MET A 428 -30.24 -14.81 19.00
CA MET A 428 -30.30 -13.52 18.32
C MET A 428 -31.73 -13.00 18.08
N TYR A 429 -32.71 -13.91 17.94
CA TYR A 429 -34.12 -13.54 17.79
C TYR A 429 -34.72 -12.87 19.06
N ASP A 430 -34.10 -13.04 20.22
CA ASP A 430 -34.59 -12.38 21.43
C ASP A 430 -34.41 -10.86 21.37
N ILE A 431 -33.52 -10.38 20.48
CA ILE A 431 -33.33 -8.95 20.22
C ILE A 431 -34.64 -8.30 19.73
N GLN A 432 -35.45 -9.01 18.96
CA GLN A 432 -36.76 -8.50 18.49
C GLN A 432 -37.71 -8.17 19.64
N ASN A 433 -37.59 -8.87 20.74
CA ASN A 433 -38.44 -8.74 21.89
C ASN A 433 -37.81 -7.88 22.99
N MET A 434 -36.62 -7.37 22.75
CA MET A 434 -35.96 -6.48 23.73
C MET A 434 -36.62 -5.10 23.69
N PRO A 435 -36.92 -4.50 24.86
CA PRO A 435 -37.35 -3.11 24.93
C PRO A 435 -36.28 -2.21 24.27
N PHE A 436 -36.72 -1.18 23.58
CA PHE A 436 -35.82 -0.23 22.92
C PHE A 436 -34.81 0.41 23.89
N SER A 437 -35.22 0.65 25.15
CA SER A 437 -34.35 1.12 26.24
C SER A 437 -33.20 0.19 26.57
N GLU A 438 -33.37 -1.11 26.34
CA GLU A 438 -32.31 -2.12 26.54
C GLU A 438 -31.40 -2.28 25.31
N MET A 439 -31.85 -1.83 24.14
CA MET A 439 -31.08 -1.88 22.90
C MET A 439 -30.14 -0.66 22.74
N GLN A 440 -30.42 0.43 23.44
CA GLN A 440 -29.56 1.61 23.39
C GLN A 440 -28.44 1.51 24.45
N PRO A 441 -27.20 1.93 24.13
CA PRO A 441 -26.19 2.10 25.15
C PRO A 441 -26.71 3.14 26.14
N ASN A 442 -26.64 2.80 27.43
CA ASN A 442 -27.00 3.76 28.47
C ASN A 442 -26.29 5.08 28.23
N LYS A 443 -27.02 6.13 27.88
CA LYS A 443 -26.53 7.49 27.94
C LYS A 443 -26.21 7.76 29.42
N LYS A 444 -24.94 7.66 29.77
CA LYS A 444 -24.35 8.30 30.94
C LYS A 444 -23.48 9.44 30.45
#